data_3ec5446d667854aa988830dd32f23db8
#
_entry.id   3ec5446d667854aa988830dd32f23db8
#
_cell.length_a   1.000
_cell.length_b   1.000
_cell.length_c   1.000
_cell.angle_alpha   90.00
_cell.angle_beta   90.00
_cell.angle_gamma   90.00
#
_symmetry.space_group_name_H-M   'P 1'
#
loop_
_entity.id
_entity.type
_entity.pdbx_description
1 polymer ?
#
loop_
_entity_poly.entity_id
_entity_poly.type
_entity_poly.pdbx_seq_one_letter_code
_entity_poly.pdbx_strand_id
1 'polypeptide(L)'
;MKSNLKSRLTFLLTFLCLTVFLSGMIFTAAAQEIDLQTASWDEIVAAAKDEGQVTFYAWYFADYFKDAAEAFESQYGVKVNLIVGDQTANFNKAISEKDRADGTIDVMIVGGQWVKTTMDLDLFYGPMKNVIPDADKLAPAIWEVQEGVLTKGYLTPFHRNQTGILYDPERVSNPPQTWAELEAWIDANPKKFGFNDPSKGGSGQSFVHTLISQTTGGLDKYKGDTDVVPEKVANWNLAWEWVNDREDKLTFTVSNNDSITRLNDGEIAMTFAWDDNVTDMMKKGNIFTRAKMYIPKMGAAGGGDTLGLLKNAPNKAAAALFIYHIISKEQQLKKFEMVGAYPARTDIAIEGTLLTEADRANNAIAWFPAPYKSHMISEFVKNVLMK
;
A
#
# COMPACT_ATOMS: atom_id res chain seq x y z
N MET A 1 32.22 75.19 -41.19
CA MET A 1 31.12 74.31 -40.77
C MET A 1 31.48 72.79 -40.87
N LYS A 2 32.53 72.30 -40.20
CA LYS A 2 32.92 70.89 -40.15
C LYS A 2 33.68 70.58 -38.84
N SER A 3 33.16 70.90 -37.68
CA SER A 3 33.88 70.50 -36.43
C SER A 3 32.99 69.98 -35.30
N ASN A 4 31.67 69.77 -35.51
CA ASN A 4 30.76 69.36 -34.43
C ASN A 4 30.18 67.97 -34.56
N LEU A 5 30.70 67.12 -35.48
CA LEU A 5 30.16 65.77 -35.69
C LEU A 5 30.95 64.65 -34.98
N LYS A 6 32.21 64.90 -34.60
CA LYS A 6 33.05 63.88 -33.93
C LYS A 6 32.84 63.80 -32.41
N SER A 7 32.36 64.87 -31.76
CA SER A 7 32.16 64.94 -30.32
C SER A 7 30.84 64.25 -29.86
N ARG A 8 29.85 64.14 -30.76
CA ARG A 8 28.56 63.46 -30.42
C ARG A 8 28.58 61.94 -30.61
N LEU A 9 29.54 61.39 -31.37
CA LEU A 9 29.63 59.97 -31.62
C LEU A 9 30.41 59.26 -30.49
N THR A 10 31.32 59.92 -29.82
CA THR A 10 32.10 59.36 -28.70
C THR A 10 31.30 59.28 -27.40
N PHE A 11 30.27 60.14 -27.21
CA PHE A 11 29.40 60.11 -26.02
C PHE A 11 28.28 59.07 -26.10
N LEU A 12 27.89 58.65 -27.33
CA LEU A 12 26.90 57.57 -27.51
C LEU A 12 27.49 56.17 -27.40
N LEU A 13 28.80 56.00 -27.69
CA LEU A 13 29.45 54.68 -27.54
C LEU A 13 29.86 54.35 -26.09
N THR A 14 30.07 55.34 -25.23
CA THR A 14 30.42 55.16 -23.83
C THR A 14 29.18 54.88 -22.95
N PHE A 15 27.97 55.23 -23.39
CA PHE A 15 26.73 54.96 -22.66
C PHE A 15 26.13 53.58 -23.02
N LEU A 16 26.55 53.01 -24.19
CA LEU A 16 26.09 51.67 -24.64
C LEU A 16 26.92 50.51 -24.05
N CYS A 17 28.12 50.80 -23.54
CA CYS A 17 28.96 49.78 -22.89
C CYS A 17 28.72 49.62 -21.39
N LEU A 18 27.94 50.50 -20.74
CA LEU A 18 27.69 50.43 -19.29
C LEU A 18 26.36 49.77 -18.95
N THR A 19 25.52 49.45 -19.95
CA THR A 19 24.24 48.80 -19.74
C THR A 19 24.25 47.29 -20.02
N VAL A 20 25.36 46.72 -20.45
CA VAL A 20 25.49 45.28 -20.78
C VAL A 20 26.13 44.46 -19.64
N PHE A 21 26.61 45.07 -18.57
CA PHE A 21 27.24 44.35 -17.45
C PHE A 21 26.37 44.18 -16.19
N LEU A 22 25.05 44.43 -16.29
CA LEU A 22 24.08 44.05 -15.22
C LEU A 22 23.10 42.99 -15.69
N SER A 23 23.48 42.15 -16.64
CA SER A 23 22.81 40.87 -16.84
C SER A 23 23.24 39.96 -15.68
N GLY A 24 22.39 39.94 -14.67
CA GLY A 24 22.63 39.18 -13.46
C GLY A 24 23.04 37.77 -13.77
N MET A 25 24.19 37.38 -13.25
CA MET A 25 24.43 35.97 -12.95
C MET A 25 23.32 35.55 -11.99
N ILE A 26 22.22 35.03 -12.52
CA ILE A 26 21.38 34.13 -11.77
C ILE A 26 22.27 32.91 -11.58
N PHE A 27 23.06 32.90 -10.51
CA PHE A 27 23.55 31.66 -9.95
C PHE A 27 22.28 30.89 -9.54
N THR A 28 21.78 30.04 -10.41
CA THR A 28 21.06 28.88 -9.93
C THR A 28 22.09 28.12 -9.11
N ALA A 29 22.14 28.38 -7.80
CA ALA A 29 22.78 27.47 -6.89
C ALA A 29 22.10 26.13 -7.19
N ALA A 30 22.85 25.18 -7.75
CA ALA A 30 22.39 23.80 -7.77
C ALA A 30 22.07 23.50 -6.32
N ALA A 31 20.80 23.16 -6.02
CA ALA A 31 20.40 22.79 -4.67
C ALA A 31 21.40 21.68 -4.25
N GLN A 32 22.13 21.92 -3.17
CA GLN A 32 23.11 20.97 -2.69
C GLN A 32 22.31 19.73 -2.28
N GLU A 33 22.55 18.60 -2.95
CA GLU A 33 21.87 17.35 -2.63
C GLU A 33 22.11 17.03 -1.15
N ILE A 34 21.05 17.04 -0.36
CA ILE A 34 21.11 16.75 1.07
C ILE A 34 21.12 15.24 1.30
N ASP A 35 21.99 14.75 2.17
CA ASP A 35 21.93 13.36 2.63
C ASP A 35 20.91 13.24 3.76
N LEU A 36 19.74 12.67 3.46
CA LEU A 36 18.63 12.51 4.41
C LEU A 36 18.98 11.62 5.61
N GLN A 37 20.00 10.76 5.52
CA GLN A 37 20.39 9.88 6.64
C GLN A 37 21.17 10.64 7.73
N THR A 38 21.77 11.78 7.40
CA THR A 38 22.62 12.55 8.31
C THR A 38 22.09 13.93 8.62
N ALA A 39 21.19 14.46 7.78
CA ALA A 39 20.58 15.77 7.95
C ALA A 39 19.61 15.82 9.13
N SER A 40 19.51 16.94 9.78
CA SER A 40 18.43 17.22 10.72
C SER A 40 17.09 17.36 10.00
N TRP A 41 15.99 17.13 10.71
CA TRP A 41 14.66 17.28 10.12
C TRP A 41 14.38 18.69 9.62
N ASP A 42 14.85 19.72 10.32
CA ASP A 42 14.70 21.12 9.88
C ASP A 42 15.44 21.42 8.58
N GLU A 43 16.63 20.84 8.38
CA GLU A 43 17.36 20.92 7.11
C GLU A 43 16.61 20.21 5.98
N ILE A 44 16.01 19.03 6.26
CA ILE A 44 15.17 18.32 5.28
C ILE A 44 13.95 19.16 4.89
N VAL A 45 13.28 19.78 5.86
CA VAL A 45 12.12 20.67 5.59
C VAL A 45 12.53 21.89 4.76
N ALA A 46 13.70 22.48 5.04
CA ALA A 46 14.21 23.61 4.26
C ALA A 46 14.52 23.20 2.83
N ALA A 47 15.26 22.09 2.64
CA ALA A 47 15.57 21.55 1.33
C ALA A 47 14.31 21.17 0.53
N ALA A 48 13.30 20.59 1.18
CA ALA A 48 12.03 20.25 0.53
C ALA A 48 11.31 21.48 -0.04
N LYS A 49 11.38 22.62 0.67
CA LYS A 49 10.82 23.89 0.19
C LYS A 49 11.63 24.46 -0.98
N ASP A 50 12.94 24.26 -0.98
CA ASP A 50 13.82 24.68 -2.09
C ASP A 50 13.61 23.78 -3.34
N GLU A 51 13.38 22.48 -3.18
CA GLU A 51 12.96 21.54 -4.25
C GLU A 51 11.59 21.94 -4.84
N GLY A 52 10.69 22.45 -4.00
CA GLY A 52 9.42 23.08 -4.37
C GLY A 52 8.35 22.16 -4.94
N GLN A 53 8.64 20.88 -5.14
CA GLN A 53 7.66 19.91 -5.65
C GLN A 53 8.00 18.47 -5.25
N VAL A 54 6.97 17.60 -5.30
CA VAL A 54 7.08 16.13 -5.17
C VAL A 54 6.14 15.44 -6.15
N THR A 55 6.59 14.37 -6.80
CA THR A 55 5.77 13.54 -7.70
C THR A 55 5.41 12.24 -6.99
N PHE A 56 4.11 12.02 -6.76
CA PHE A 56 3.58 10.88 -6.02
C PHE A 56 2.71 9.99 -6.90
N TYR A 57 3.01 8.68 -6.92
CA TYR A 57 2.28 7.67 -7.69
C TYR A 57 1.44 6.77 -6.78
N ALA A 58 0.12 6.72 -7.07
CA ALA A 58 -0.87 5.89 -6.38
C ALA A 58 -1.72 5.10 -7.38
N TRP A 59 -2.52 4.11 -6.90
CA TRP A 59 -3.46 3.35 -7.73
C TRP A 59 -4.85 3.19 -7.08
N TYR A 60 -5.03 3.75 -5.89
CA TYR A 60 -6.30 3.76 -5.14
C TYR A 60 -6.40 5.01 -4.27
N PHE A 61 -7.52 5.23 -3.60
CA PHE A 61 -7.80 6.35 -2.68
C PHE A 61 -7.58 7.74 -3.30
N ALA A 62 -7.95 7.90 -4.59
CA ALA A 62 -7.70 9.13 -5.35
C ALA A 62 -8.18 10.39 -4.62
N ASP A 63 -9.41 10.37 -4.06
CA ASP A 63 -9.99 11.52 -3.37
C ASP A 63 -9.24 11.86 -2.07
N TYR A 64 -8.83 10.83 -1.31
CA TYR A 64 -8.01 11.04 -0.12
C TYR A 64 -6.64 11.66 -0.46
N PHE A 65 -5.96 11.11 -1.47
CA PHE A 65 -4.64 11.63 -1.84
C PHE A 65 -4.69 13.02 -2.45
N LYS A 66 -5.77 13.36 -3.16
CA LYS A 66 -5.99 14.74 -3.64
C LYS A 66 -6.13 15.71 -2.47
N ASP A 67 -6.96 15.38 -1.49
CA ASP A 67 -7.15 16.19 -0.29
C ASP A 67 -5.85 16.32 0.54
N ALA A 68 -5.12 15.21 0.74
CA ALA A 68 -3.84 15.23 1.43
C ALA A 68 -2.77 16.07 0.69
N ALA A 69 -2.77 16.03 -0.66
CA ALA A 69 -1.89 16.86 -1.48
C ALA A 69 -2.22 18.37 -1.32
N GLU A 70 -3.49 18.74 -1.38
CA GLU A 70 -3.94 20.13 -1.18
C GLU A 70 -3.56 20.65 0.23
N ALA A 71 -3.72 19.80 1.27
CA ALA A 71 -3.31 20.13 2.64
C ALA A 71 -1.79 20.30 2.76
N PHE A 72 -1.01 19.44 2.13
CA PHE A 72 0.46 19.52 2.09
C PHE A 72 0.94 20.79 1.39
N GLU A 73 0.40 21.09 0.21
CA GLU A 73 0.72 22.31 -0.53
C GLU A 73 0.42 23.57 0.29
N SER A 74 -0.74 23.58 0.95
CA SER A 74 -1.14 24.72 1.82
C SER A 74 -0.22 24.88 3.01
N GLN A 75 0.23 23.79 3.63
CA GLN A 75 1.05 23.81 4.84
C GLN A 75 2.51 24.14 4.57
N TYR A 76 3.08 23.58 3.52
CA TYR A 76 4.53 23.64 3.26
C TYR A 76 4.93 24.49 2.06
N GLY A 77 3.99 24.83 1.17
CA GLY A 77 4.27 25.57 -0.06
C GLY A 77 4.98 24.70 -1.14
N VAL A 78 4.99 23.39 -0.98
CA VAL A 78 5.61 22.42 -1.89
C VAL A 78 4.52 21.77 -2.73
N LYS A 79 4.63 21.83 -4.05
CA LYS A 79 3.63 21.31 -4.98
C LYS A 79 3.63 19.78 -5.02
N VAL A 80 2.44 19.15 -5.07
CA VAL A 80 2.28 17.71 -5.25
C VAL A 80 1.80 17.38 -6.67
N ASN A 81 2.61 16.69 -7.44
CA ASN A 81 2.22 16.13 -8.73
C ASN A 81 1.65 14.71 -8.50
N LEU A 82 0.35 14.62 -8.16
CA LEU A 82 -0.32 13.36 -7.91
C LEU A 82 -0.68 12.65 -9.20
N ILE A 83 -0.22 11.39 -9.36
CA ILE A 83 -0.56 10.50 -10.48
C ILE A 83 -1.29 9.28 -9.90
N VAL A 84 -2.57 9.14 -10.21
CA VAL A 84 -3.36 7.95 -9.87
C VAL A 84 -3.58 7.13 -11.14
N GLY A 85 -3.00 5.93 -11.19
CA GLY A 85 -2.98 5.11 -12.39
C GLY A 85 -3.11 3.61 -12.09
N ASP A 86 -2.83 2.79 -13.09
CA ASP A 86 -2.76 1.33 -12.92
C ASP A 86 -1.52 0.93 -12.13
N GLN A 87 -1.69 0.02 -11.15
CA GLN A 87 -0.60 -0.43 -10.29
C GLN A 87 0.58 -0.99 -11.09
N THR A 88 0.31 -1.87 -12.03
CA THR A 88 1.36 -2.52 -12.85
C THR A 88 2.10 -1.51 -13.71
N ALA A 89 1.38 -0.55 -14.31
CA ALA A 89 1.99 0.53 -15.10
C ALA A 89 2.91 1.41 -14.24
N ASN A 90 2.49 1.75 -13.02
CA ASN A 90 3.29 2.54 -12.07
C ASN A 90 4.61 1.83 -11.72
N PHE A 91 4.56 0.54 -11.38
CA PHE A 91 5.76 -0.24 -11.07
C PHE A 91 6.66 -0.45 -12.28
N ASN A 92 6.10 -0.76 -13.46
CA ASN A 92 6.89 -0.91 -14.69
C ASN A 92 7.62 0.40 -15.04
N LYS A 93 6.99 1.55 -14.81
CA LYS A 93 7.65 2.86 -14.99
C LYS A 93 8.82 3.02 -14.02
N ALA A 94 8.62 2.80 -12.72
CA ALA A 94 9.69 2.89 -11.73
C ALA A 94 10.87 1.96 -12.08
N ILE A 95 10.59 0.71 -12.47
CA ILE A 95 11.60 -0.27 -12.88
C ILE A 95 12.35 0.20 -14.15
N SER A 96 11.63 0.76 -15.12
CA SER A 96 12.25 1.24 -16.38
C SER A 96 13.17 2.44 -16.19
N GLU A 97 12.99 3.19 -15.11
CA GLU A 97 13.78 4.38 -14.78
C GLU A 97 14.90 4.11 -13.76
N LYS A 98 14.98 2.92 -13.18
CA LYS A 98 15.86 2.61 -12.04
C LYS A 98 17.34 2.96 -12.23
N ASP A 99 17.84 2.88 -13.47
CA ASP A 99 19.24 3.12 -13.81
C ASP A 99 19.49 4.57 -14.29
N ARG A 100 18.49 5.45 -14.25
CA ARG A 100 18.66 6.88 -14.54
C ARG A 100 19.28 7.58 -13.33
N ALA A 101 20.08 8.60 -13.58
CA ALA A 101 20.58 9.48 -12.52
C ALA A 101 19.41 10.16 -11.78
N ASP A 102 18.45 10.70 -12.56
CA ASP A 102 17.21 11.26 -12.05
C ASP A 102 16.02 10.52 -12.66
N GLY A 103 15.16 10.00 -11.82
CA GLY A 103 13.86 9.44 -12.20
C GLY A 103 12.81 10.54 -12.40
N THR A 104 11.57 10.13 -12.57
CA THR A 104 10.41 11.05 -12.63
C THR A 104 9.40 10.80 -11.52
N ILE A 105 9.70 9.89 -10.61
CA ILE A 105 8.86 9.51 -9.48
C ILE A 105 9.66 9.78 -8.21
N ASP A 106 9.09 10.51 -7.26
CA ASP A 106 9.71 10.72 -5.96
C ASP A 106 9.20 9.70 -4.94
N VAL A 107 7.88 9.54 -4.84
CA VAL A 107 7.22 8.63 -3.90
C VAL A 107 6.22 7.75 -4.64
N MET A 108 6.08 6.52 -4.19
CA MET A 108 4.99 5.66 -4.65
C MET A 108 4.44 4.78 -3.53
N ILE A 109 3.18 4.36 -3.68
CA ILE A 109 2.62 3.29 -2.85
C ILE A 109 3.28 1.97 -3.25
N VAL A 110 3.59 1.14 -2.25
CA VAL A 110 4.19 -0.18 -2.45
C VAL A 110 3.38 -1.22 -1.70
N GLY A 111 2.91 -2.24 -2.39
CA GLY A 111 2.11 -3.30 -1.80
C GLY A 111 2.00 -4.54 -2.67
N GLY A 112 1.41 -5.59 -2.08
CA GLY A 112 1.15 -6.85 -2.73
C GLY A 112 2.40 -7.54 -3.29
N GLN A 113 2.25 -8.11 -4.47
CA GLN A 113 3.31 -8.86 -5.17
C GLN A 113 4.55 -8.03 -5.53
N TRP A 114 4.42 -6.70 -5.57
CA TRP A 114 5.48 -5.81 -6.00
C TRP A 114 6.54 -5.56 -4.93
N VAL A 115 6.23 -5.81 -3.66
CA VAL A 115 7.19 -5.60 -2.55
C VAL A 115 8.47 -6.37 -2.79
N LYS A 116 8.39 -7.67 -3.12
CA LYS A 116 9.58 -8.48 -3.38
C LYS A 116 10.37 -7.95 -4.57
N THR A 117 9.72 -7.74 -5.70
CA THR A 117 10.37 -7.28 -6.94
C THR A 117 11.10 -5.94 -6.72
N THR A 118 10.47 -4.99 -6.05
CA THR A 118 11.05 -3.66 -5.83
C THR A 118 12.20 -3.69 -4.83
N MET A 119 12.15 -4.54 -3.81
CA MET A 119 13.25 -4.73 -2.86
C MET A 119 14.44 -5.45 -3.51
N ASP A 120 14.20 -6.49 -4.32
CA ASP A 120 15.26 -7.21 -5.03
C ASP A 120 15.99 -6.32 -6.06
N LEU A 121 15.27 -5.36 -6.65
CA LEU A 121 15.82 -4.40 -7.61
C LEU A 121 16.45 -3.15 -6.95
N ASP A 122 16.45 -3.07 -5.62
CA ASP A 122 16.99 -1.94 -4.84
C ASP A 122 16.46 -0.57 -5.30
N LEU A 123 15.11 -0.50 -5.49
CA LEU A 123 14.49 0.70 -6.07
C LEU A 123 14.36 1.86 -5.07
N PHE A 124 14.43 1.60 -3.76
CA PHE A 124 14.08 2.60 -2.75
C PHE A 124 15.30 3.16 -2.02
N TYR A 125 15.22 4.44 -1.71
CA TYR A 125 16.13 5.13 -0.80
C TYR A 125 15.75 4.79 0.66
N GLY A 126 16.74 4.63 1.51
CA GLY A 126 16.49 4.35 2.93
C GLY A 126 17.72 3.86 3.70
N PRO A 127 17.50 3.38 4.92
CA PRO A 127 16.20 3.11 5.58
C PRO A 127 15.45 4.36 6.02
N MET A 128 14.21 4.52 5.58
CA MET A 128 13.35 5.65 5.92
C MET A 128 12.97 5.71 7.40
N LYS A 129 13.01 4.57 8.09
CA LYS A 129 12.82 4.46 9.53
C LYS A 129 13.77 5.34 10.33
N ASN A 130 14.96 5.62 9.82
CA ASN A 130 15.96 6.48 10.46
C ASN A 130 15.76 7.97 10.13
N VAL A 131 15.03 8.28 9.06
CA VAL A 131 14.83 9.65 8.55
C VAL A 131 13.56 10.28 9.10
N ILE A 132 12.47 9.51 9.12
CA ILE A 132 11.14 10.02 9.43
C ILE A 132 10.96 10.25 10.93
N PRO A 133 10.58 11.47 11.39
CA PRO A 133 10.15 11.68 12.76
C PRO A 133 8.95 10.80 13.11
N ASP A 134 8.80 10.45 14.39
CA ASP A 134 7.71 9.56 14.86
C ASP A 134 7.71 8.15 14.24
N ALA A 135 8.82 7.67 13.65
CA ALA A 135 8.91 6.33 13.10
C ALA A 135 8.56 5.24 14.15
N ASP A 136 8.83 5.49 15.42
CA ASP A 136 8.48 4.64 16.57
C ASP A 136 6.96 4.58 16.86
N LYS A 137 6.18 5.51 16.32
CA LYS A 137 4.71 5.53 16.42
C LYS A 137 4.02 4.72 15.32
N LEU A 138 4.76 4.28 14.31
CA LEU A 138 4.23 3.43 13.24
C LEU A 138 4.36 1.96 13.61
N ALA A 139 3.49 1.12 13.03
CA ALA A 139 3.45 -0.32 13.30
C ALA A 139 4.80 -1.00 13.09
N PRO A 140 5.47 -1.50 14.16
CA PRO A 140 6.85 -1.97 14.07
C PRO A 140 7.03 -3.15 13.10
N ALA A 141 6.04 -4.05 13.05
CA ALA A 141 6.09 -5.22 12.20
C ALA A 141 6.12 -4.88 10.70
N ILE A 142 5.44 -3.80 10.28
CA ILE A 142 5.38 -3.37 8.87
C ILE A 142 6.70 -2.73 8.44
N TRP A 143 7.43 -2.07 9.36
CA TRP A 143 8.78 -1.57 9.07
C TRP A 143 9.76 -2.69 8.70
N GLU A 144 9.61 -3.85 9.29
CA GLU A 144 10.57 -4.95 9.11
C GLU A 144 10.16 -5.93 8.01
N VAL A 145 8.85 -6.20 7.92
CA VAL A 145 8.33 -7.22 6.99
C VAL A 145 7.03 -6.72 6.38
N GLN A 146 6.95 -6.76 5.06
CA GLN A 146 5.71 -6.53 4.33
C GLN A 146 5.48 -7.66 3.32
N GLU A 147 4.26 -8.19 3.26
CA GLU A 147 3.92 -9.29 2.35
C GLU A 147 4.91 -10.48 2.42
N GLY A 148 5.45 -10.75 3.61
CA GLY A 148 6.46 -11.79 3.83
C GLY A 148 7.88 -11.45 3.35
N VAL A 149 8.13 -10.22 2.92
CA VAL A 149 9.44 -9.72 2.46
C VAL A 149 10.07 -8.85 3.53
N LEU A 150 11.38 -9.06 3.81
CA LEU A 150 12.15 -8.20 4.70
C LEU A 150 12.37 -6.84 4.03
N THR A 151 11.80 -5.79 4.61
CA THR A 151 11.90 -4.40 4.13
C THR A 151 12.92 -3.56 4.89
N LYS A 152 13.38 -4.02 6.05
CA LYS A 152 14.50 -3.44 6.84
C LYS A 152 14.37 -1.92 7.06
N GLY A 153 13.16 -1.41 7.21
CA GLY A 153 12.90 0.01 7.42
C GLY A 153 12.96 0.90 6.17
N TYR A 154 13.13 0.34 4.97
CA TYR A 154 13.15 1.12 3.72
C TYR A 154 11.76 1.65 3.33
N LEU A 155 10.73 0.86 3.55
CA LEU A 155 9.34 1.20 3.20
C LEU A 155 8.59 1.73 4.43
N THR A 156 7.98 2.90 4.30
CA THR A 156 7.26 3.56 5.39
C THR A 156 5.84 3.00 5.52
N PRO A 157 5.41 2.48 6.68
CA PRO A 157 4.05 1.98 6.90
C PRO A 157 2.99 3.04 6.58
N PHE A 158 2.00 2.69 5.74
CA PHE A 158 0.94 3.61 5.34
C PHE A 158 -0.41 3.26 5.97
N HIS A 159 -0.79 1.98 6.00
CA HIS A 159 -1.99 1.51 6.68
C HIS A 159 -1.84 0.07 7.19
N ARG A 160 -2.80 -0.40 8.01
CA ARG A 160 -2.84 -1.74 8.60
C ARG A 160 -4.17 -2.41 8.29
N ASN A 161 -4.48 -2.66 7.02
CA ASN A 161 -5.71 -3.34 6.65
C ASN A 161 -5.66 -4.83 7.01
N GLN A 162 -6.80 -5.41 7.29
CA GLN A 162 -6.91 -6.79 7.77
C GLN A 162 -8.05 -7.50 7.06
N THR A 163 -7.81 -8.73 6.64
CA THR A 163 -8.91 -9.58 6.20
C THR A 163 -9.58 -10.30 7.38
N GLY A 164 -10.81 -10.65 7.17
CA GLY A 164 -11.60 -11.44 8.10
C GLY A 164 -12.84 -12.01 7.42
N ILE A 165 -13.66 -12.69 8.17
CA ILE A 165 -14.97 -13.16 7.69
C ILE A 165 -16.00 -12.04 7.88
N LEU A 166 -16.51 -11.55 6.73
CA LEU A 166 -17.70 -10.69 6.66
C LEU A 166 -18.95 -11.55 6.60
N TYR A 167 -19.98 -11.21 7.33
CA TYR A 167 -21.24 -11.97 7.36
C TYR A 167 -22.48 -11.10 7.61
N ASP A 168 -23.63 -11.62 7.20
CA ASP A 168 -24.94 -11.07 7.53
C ASP A 168 -25.45 -11.71 8.84
N PRO A 169 -25.55 -10.97 9.96
CA PRO A 169 -25.99 -11.53 11.25
C PRO A 169 -27.45 -12.02 11.27
N GLU A 170 -28.29 -11.60 10.31
CA GLU A 170 -29.65 -12.14 10.17
C GLU A 170 -29.65 -13.55 9.55
N ARG A 171 -28.59 -13.95 8.87
CA ARG A 171 -28.46 -15.26 8.21
C ARG A 171 -27.47 -16.18 8.91
N VAL A 172 -26.54 -15.62 9.66
CA VAL A 172 -25.49 -16.35 10.38
C VAL A 172 -25.51 -15.94 11.84
N SER A 173 -26.26 -16.66 12.65
CA SER A 173 -26.39 -16.39 14.09
C SER A 173 -25.13 -16.78 14.89
N ASN A 174 -24.45 -17.85 14.48
CA ASN A 174 -23.23 -18.36 15.12
C ASN A 174 -22.11 -18.47 14.07
N PRO A 175 -21.33 -17.39 13.84
CA PRO A 175 -20.28 -17.41 12.85
C PRO A 175 -19.13 -18.35 13.26
N PRO A 176 -18.63 -19.21 12.35
CA PRO A 176 -17.62 -20.23 12.63
C PRO A 176 -16.28 -19.62 13.03
N GLN A 177 -15.66 -20.16 14.09
CA GLN A 177 -14.37 -19.69 14.60
C GLN A 177 -13.21 -20.62 14.22
N THR A 178 -13.48 -21.88 14.04
CA THR A 178 -12.50 -22.92 13.69
C THR A 178 -12.74 -23.43 12.28
N TRP A 179 -11.72 -24.08 11.71
CA TRP A 179 -11.83 -24.68 10.38
C TRP A 179 -12.95 -25.72 10.31
N ALA A 180 -13.03 -26.61 11.29
CA ALA A 180 -14.08 -27.64 11.35
C ALA A 180 -15.49 -27.04 11.43
N GLU A 181 -15.66 -25.95 12.17
CA GLU A 181 -16.96 -25.22 12.21
C GLU A 181 -17.29 -24.58 10.86
N LEU A 182 -16.28 -24.03 10.14
CA LEU A 182 -16.49 -23.48 8.82
C LEU A 182 -16.88 -24.55 7.81
N GLU A 183 -16.19 -25.69 7.82
CA GLU A 183 -16.53 -26.85 6.97
C GLU A 183 -17.98 -27.30 7.22
N ALA A 184 -18.34 -27.54 8.48
CA ALA A 184 -19.69 -27.97 8.84
C ALA A 184 -20.74 -26.95 8.42
N TRP A 185 -20.42 -25.64 8.54
CA TRP A 185 -21.35 -24.58 8.12
C TRP A 185 -21.53 -24.56 6.59
N ILE A 186 -20.44 -24.69 5.82
CA ILE A 186 -20.48 -24.74 4.35
C ILE A 186 -21.29 -25.97 3.89
N ASP A 187 -21.05 -27.12 4.50
CA ASP A 187 -21.75 -28.36 4.19
C ASP A 187 -23.27 -28.28 4.46
N ALA A 188 -23.67 -27.55 5.51
CA ALA A 188 -25.05 -27.32 5.87
C ALA A 188 -25.72 -26.18 5.06
N ASN A 189 -24.95 -25.29 4.46
CA ASN A 189 -25.43 -24.09 3.75
C ASN A 189 -24.79 -23.98 2.36
N PRO A 190 -25.09 -24.89 1.43
CA PRO A 190 -24.46 -24.91 0.10
C PRO A 190 -24.70 -23.60 -0.64
N LYS A 191 -23.64 -23.11 -1.31
CA LYS A 191 -23.58 -21.83 -2.05
C LYS A 191 -23.75 -20.57 -1.18
N LYS A 192 -23.70 -20.67 0.15
CA LYS A 192 -23.83 -19.49 1.04
C LYS A 192 -22.49 -18.98 1.58
N PHE A 193 -21.39 -19.68 1.34
CA PHE A 193 -20.04 -19.17 1.56
C PHE A 193 -19.38 -18.87 0.22
N GLY A 194 -18.87 -17.66 0.05
CA GLY A 194 -18.18 -17.23 -1.15
C GLY A 194 -16.75 -16.72 -0.84
N PHE A 195 -15.90 -16.78 -1.86
CA PHE A 195 -14.61 -16.10 -1.86
C PHE A 195 -14.18 -15.79 -3.30
N ASN A 196 -13.38 -14.75 -3.48
CA ASN A 196 -12.96 -14.38 -4.82
C ASN A 196 -11.73 -15.19 -5.30
N ASP A 197 -11.62 -15.28 -6.61
CA ASP A 197 -10.42 -15.78 -7.29
C ASP A 197 -9.16 -15.12 -6.69
N PRO A 198 -8.21 -15.89 -6.13
CA PRO A 198 -7.00 -15.32 -5.50
C PRO A 198 -6.09 -14.59 -6.49
N SER A 199 -6.23 -14.83 -7.81
CA SER A 199 -5.50 -14.05 -8.83
C SER A 199 -6.10 -12.66 -9.06
N LYS A 200 -7.30 -12.39 -8.51
CA LYS A 200 -8.10 -11.16 -8.73
C LYS A 200 -8.28 -10.33 -7.46
N GLY A 201 -7.87 -10.81 -6.29
CA GLY A 201 -8.01 -10.02 -5.08
C GLY A 201 -7.48 -10.68 -3.81
N GLY A 202 -6.99 -9.86 -2.90
CA GLY A 202 -6.29 -10.28 -1.69
C GLY A 202 -7.17 -10.99 -0.66
N SER A 203 -8.50 -10.77 -0.63
CA SER A 203 -9.36 -11.50 0.30
C SER A 203 -9.48 -12.98 -0.08
N GLY A 204 -9.51 -13.29 -1.38
CA GLY A 204 -9.40 -14.68 -1.87
C GLY A 204 -8.04 -15.31 -1.56
N GLN A 205 -6.97 -14.53 -1.70
CA GLN A 205 -5.63 -14.98 -1.27
C GLN A 205 -5.60 -15.33 0.21
N SER A 206 -6.21 -14.51 1.07
CA SER A 206 -6.25 -14.76 2.50
C SER A 206 -7.06 -16.02 2.84
N PHE A 207 -8.18 -16.26 2.17
CA PHE A 207 -8.93 -17.50 2.35
C PHE A 207 -8.08 -18.73 1.97
N VAL A 208 -7.47 -18.72 0.78
CA VAL A 208 -6.64 -19.84 0.31
C VAL A 208 -5.40 -20.05 1.18
N HIS A 209 -4.80 -18.97 1.66
CA HIS A 209 -3.71 -19.02 2.65
C HIS A 209 -4.14 -19.71 3.96
N THR A 210 -5.32 -19.33 4.51
CA THR A 210 -5.88 -19.98 5.70
C THR A 210 -6.19 -21.44 5.42
N LEU A 211 -6.78 -21.77 4.28
CA LEU A 211 -7.06 -23.15 3.84
C LEU A 211 -5.79 -24.02 3.83
N ILE A 212 -4.71 -23.56 3.20
CA ILE A 212 -3.44 -24.27 3.19
C ILE A 212 -2.90 -24.45 4.60
N SER A 213 -2.94 -23.38 5.43
CA SER A 213 -2.50 -23.45 6.82
C SER A 213 -3.23 -24.53 7.59
N GLN A 214 -4.54 -24.64 7.42
CA GLN A 214 -5.39 -25.60 8.14
C GLN A 214 -5.24 -27.03 7.62
N THR A 215 -5.08 -27.23 6.31
CA THR A 215 -4.99 -28.56 5.70
C THR A 215 -3.58 -29.14 5.75
N THR A 216 -2.53 -28.32 5.89
CA THR A 216 -1.13 -28.78 5.81
C THR A 216 -0.32 -28.64 7.10
N GLY A 217 -0.98 -28.32 8.22
CA GLY A 217 -0.37 -28.30 9.55
C GLY A 217 0.37 -27.00 9.91
N GLY A 218 -0.15 -25.86 9.46
CA GLY A 218 0.30 -24.53 9.90
C GLY A 218 1.36 -23.88 9.02
N LEU A 219 1.81 -22.68 9.46
CA LEU A 219 2.64 -21.77 8.68
C LEU A 219 4.12 -21.76 9.07
N ASP A 220 4.46 -22.22 10.26
CA ASP A 220 5.82 -22.10 10.82
C ASP A 220 6.90 -22.77 9.97
N LYS A 221 6.55 -23.83 9.26
CA LYS A 221 7.48 -24.56 8.39
C LYS A 221 8.01 -23.75 7.20
N TYR A 222 7.34 -22.64 6.84
CA TYR A 222 7.76 -21.79 5.71
C TYR A 222 8.62 -20.59 6.15
N LYS A 223 8.67 -20.33 7.44
CA LYS A 223 9.31 -19.15 8.01
C LYS A 223 10.80 -19.07 7.65
N GLY A 224 11.20 -17.93 7.12
CA GLY A 224 12.61 -17.67 6.77
C GLY A 224 13.04 -18.19 5.40
N ASP A 225 12.19 -18.89 4.66
CA ASP A 225 12.50 -19.33 3.30
C ASP A 225 12.50 -18.15 2.32
N THR A 226 13.50 -18.11 1.45
CA THR A 226 13.64 -17.15 0.37
C THR A 226 13.12 -17.67 -0.97
N ASP A 227 12.95 -18.99 -1.07
CA ASP A 227 12.49 -19.71 -2.26
C ASP A 227 11.45 -20.76 -1.88
N VAL A 228 10.68 -21.23 -2.86
CA VAL A 228 9.75 -22.33 -2.65
C VAL A 228 10.53 -23.63 -2.48
N VAL A 229 10.35 -24.27 -1.33
CA VAL A 229 10.94 -25.59 -1.01
C VAL A 229 9.92 -26.66 -1.42
N PRO A 230 10.20 -27.51 -2.42
CA PRO A 230 9.23 -28.47 -2.97
C PRO A 230 8.60 -29.40 -1.92
N GLU A 231 9.39 -29.87 -0.95
CA GLU A 231 8.92 -30.78 0.09
C GLU A 231 7.91 -30.11 1.04
N LYS A 232 8.00 -28.79 1.22
CA LYS A 232 7.07 -28.03 2.07
C LYS A 232 5.72 -27.78 1.42
N VAL A 233 5.66 -27.77 0.08
CA VAL A 233 4.44 -27.57 -0.69
C VAL A 233 3.83 -28.88 -1.22
N ALA A 234 4.50 -30.02 -1.03
CA ALA A 234 4.07 -31.31 -1.56
C ALA A 234 2.63 -31.70 -1.16
N ASN A 235 2.20 -31.29 0.02
CA ASN A 235 0.87 -31.57 0.55
C ASN A 235 -0.19 -30.50 0.23
N TRP A 236 0.12 -29.50 -0.59
CA TRP A 236 -0.87 -28.47 -0.94
C TRP A 236 -2.01 -28.99 -1.80
N ASN A 237 -1.82 -30.15 -2.44
CA ASN A 237 -2.91 -30.86 -3.10
C ASN A 237 -4.12 -31.08 -2.18
N LEU A 238 -3.93 -31.28 -0.87
CA LEU A 238 -5.02 -31.41 0.11
C LEU A 238 -5.93 -30.17 0.14
N ALA A 239 -5.35 -28.99 -0.03
CA ALA A 239 -6.13 -27.76 -0.11
C ALA A 239 -6.93 -27.68 -1.43
N TRP A 240 -6.34 -28.10 -2.54
CA TRP A 240 -7.01 -28.11 -3.84
C TRP A 240 -8.13 -29.14 -3.91
N GLU A 241 -7.89 -30.33 -3.39
CA GLU A 241 -8.88 -31.38 -3.23
C GLU A 241 -10.05 -30.90 -2.36
N TRP A 242 -9.77 -30.23 -1.23
CA TRP A 242 -10.80 -29.67 -0.37
C TRP A 242 -11.75 -28.72 -1.11
N VAL A 243 -11.22 -27.81 -1.94
CA VAL A 243 -12.03 -26.91 -2.76
C VAL A 243 -12.80 -27.65 -3.84
N ASN A 244 -12.14 -28.57 -4.53
CA ASN A 244 -12.73 -29.34 -5.63
C ASN A 244 -13.88 -30.24 -5.18
N ASP A 245 -13.74 -30.85 -3.99
CA ASP A 245 -14.79 -31.70 -3.38
C ASP A 245 -16.01 -30.89 -2.92
N ARG A 246 -15.88 -29.56 -2.83
CA ARG A 246 -16.95 -28.63 -2.39
C ARG A 246 -17.32 -27.61 -3.46
N GLU A 247 -16.98 -27.85 -4.72
CA GLU A 247 -17.29 -26.93 -5.81
C GLU A 247 -18.80 -26.61 -5.91
N ASP A 248 -19.64 -27.61 -5.67
CA ASP A 248 -21.10 -27.48 -5.65
C ASP A 248 -21.64 -26.74 -4.40
N LYS A 249 -20.81 -26.56 -3.36
CA LYS A 249 -21.16 -25.88 -2.10
C LYS A 249 -20.57 -24.48 -1.94
N LEU A 250 -19.53 -24.16 -2.74
CA LEU A 250 -18.82 -22.87 -2.68
C LEU A 250 -19.31 -21.92 -3.78
N THR A 251 -19.27 -20.62 -3.52
CA THR A 251 -19.52 -19.57 -4.51
C THR A 251 -18.22 -18.85 -4.84
N PHE A 252 -17.76 -18.99 -6.08
CA PHE A 252 -16.61 -18.24 -6.58
C PHE A 252 -17.06 -16.84 -7.04
N THR A 253 -16.33 -15.83 -6.63
CA THR A 253 -16.56 -14.43 -7.01
C THR A 253 -15.35 -13.87 -7.76
N VAL A 254 -15.52 -12.77 -8.50
CA VAL A 254 -14.49 -12.29 -9.44
C VAL A 254 -13.58 -11.22 -8.85
N SER A 255 -13.91 -10.66 -7.67
CA SER A 255 -13.10 -9.62 -7.01
C SER A 255 -13.47 -9.46 -5.54
N ASN A 256 -12.65 -8.72 -4.78
CA ASN A 256 -12.95 -8.37 -3.39
C ASN A 256 -14.34 -7.71 -3.27
N ASN A 257 -14.63 -6.73 -4.12
CA ASN A 257 -15.91 -5.99 -4.07
C ASN A 257 -17.09 -6.85 -4.55
N ASP A 258 -16.90 -7.73 -5.54
CA ASP A 258 -17.96 -8.66 -5.99
C ASP A 258 -18.42 -9.57 -4.84
N SER A 259 -17.48 -10.08 -4.03
CA SER A 259 -17.82 -10.86 -2.84
C SER A 259 -18.72 -10.09 -1.87
N ILE A 260 -18.40 -8.82 -1.61
CA ILE A 260 -19.17 -7.95 -0.70
C ILE A 260 -20.54 -7.64 -1.30
N THR A 261 -20.62 -7.35 -2.60
CA THR A 261 -21.88 -7.09 -3.31
C THR A 261 -22.81 -8.30 -3.26
N ARG A 262 -22.32 -9.51 -3.54
CA ARG A 262 -23.14 -10.74 -3.46
C ARG A 262 -23.62 -11.06 -2.06
N LEU A 263 -22.87 -10.67 -1.02
CA LEU A 263 -23.33 -10.76 0.36
C LEU A 263 -24.47 -9.76 0.61
N ASN A 264 -24.35 -8.51 0.14
CA ASN A 264 -25.39 -7.50 0.21
C ASN A 264 -26.68 -7.95 -0.50
N ASP A 265 -26.56 -8.55 -1.67
CA ASP A 265 -27.69 -9.02 -2.48
C ASP A 265 -28.30 -10.32 -1.95
N GLY A 266 -27.65 -10.94 -0.95
CA GLY A 266 -28.12 -12.16 -0.30
C GLY A 266 -27.88 -13.45 -1.08
N GLU A 267 -27.07 -13.40 -2.10
CA GLU A 267 -26.63 -14.60 -2.80
C GLU A 267 -25.78 -15.47 -1.88
N ILE A 268 -24.83 -14.85 -1.17
CA ILE A 268 -24.05 -15.49 -0.11
C ILE A 268 -24.36 -14.89 1.26
N ALA A 269 -23.99 -15.58 2.34
CA ALA A 269 -24.18 -15.15 3.71
C ALA A 269 -22.87 -14.85 4.45
N MET A 270 -21.76 -15.41 3.96
CA MET A 270 -20.40 -15.16 4.47
C MET A 270 -19.37 -15.10 3.33
N THR A 271 -18.32 -14.30 3.54
CA THR A 271 -17.16 -14.23 2.66
C THR A 271 -15.92 -13.74 3.40
N PHE A 272 -14.72 -14.05 2.90
CA PHE A 272 -13.54 -13.29 3.30
C PHE A 272 -13.55 -11.91 2.63
N ALA A 273 -13.24 -10.87 3.39
CA ALA A 273 -13.19 -9.49 2.91
C ALA A 273 -12.08 -8.70 3.59
N TRP A 274 -11.68 -7.59 3.00
CA TRP A 274 -10.83 -6.57 3.62
C TRP A 274 -11.69 -5.57 4.41
N ASP A 275 -11.26 -5.20 5.60
CA ASP A 275 -11.99 -4.29 6.49
C ASP A 275 -12.16 -2.88 5.92
N ASP A 276 -11.17 -2.38 5.18
CA ASP A 276 -11.25 -1.08 4.49
C ASP A 276 -12.26 -1.11 3.33
N ASN A 277 -12.26 -2.16 2.50
CA ASN A 277 -13.23 -2.32 1.43
C ASN A 277 -14.67 -2.34 1.97
N VAL A 278 -14.90 -3.10 3.05
CA VAL A 278 -16.21 -3.18 3.68
C VAL A 278 -16.62 -1.82 4.26
N THR A 279 -15.69 -1.14 4.96
CA THR A 279 -15.94 0.17 5.56
C THR A 279 -16.26 1.22 4.50
N ASP A 280 -15.50 1.25 3.39
CA ASP A 280 -15.76 2.18 2.27
C ASP A 280 -17.13 1.91 1.63
N MET A 281 -17.46 0.64 1.39
CA MET A 281 -18.76 0.27 0.81
C MET A 281 -19.92 0.57 1.75
N MET A 282 -19.75 0.43 3.08
CA MET A 282 -20.76 0.86 4.06
C MET A 282 -20.97 2.37 4.05
N LYS A 283 -19.90 3.15 4.02
CA LYS A 283 -19.96 4.62 3.97
C LYS A 283 -20.65 5.13 2.70
N LYS A 284 -20.46 4.45 1.60
CA LYS A 284 -21.11 4.75 0.30
C LYS A 284 -22.54 4.21 0.18
N GLY A 285 -23.02 3.47 1.18
CA GLY A 285 -24.35 2.84 1.14
C GLY A 285 -24.44 1.65 0.17
N ASN A 286 -23.31 1.08 -0.24
CA ASN A 286 -23.24 -0.06 -1.17
C ASN A 286 -23.35 -1.43 -0.47
N ILE A 287 -23.35 -1.44 0.85
CA ILE A 287 -23.63 -2.62 1.67
C ILE A 287 -24.44 -2.19 2.91
N PHE A 288 -25.32 -3.06 3.39
CA PHE A 288 -26.13 -2.80 4.57
C PHE A 288 -25.28 -2.65 5.84
N THR A 289 -25.63 -1.69 6.70
CA THR A 289 -24.86 -1.31 7.90
C THR A 289 -24.86 -2.37 9.01
N ARG A 290 -25.77 -3.37 8.95
CA ARG A 290 -25.82 -4.48 9.90
C ARG A 290 -24.74 -5.53 9.69
N ALA A 291 -24.03 -5.52 8.54
CA ALA A 291 -22.95 -6.47 8.28
C ALA A 291 -21.90 -6.42 9.40
N LYS A 292 -21.43 -7.58 9.80
CA LYS A 292 -20.39 -7.75 10.81
C LYS A 292 -19.19 -8.45 10.24
N MET A 293 -18.04 -8.14 10.83
CA MET A 293 -16.77 -8.74 10.45
C MET A 293 -16.00 -9.20 11.69
N TYR A 294 -15.23 -10.27 11.57
CA TYR A 294 -14.35 -10.78 12.62
C TYR A 294 -13.18 -11.53 12.03
N ILE A 295 -12.09 -11.63 12.79
CA ILE A 295 -10.98 -12.53 12.46
C ILE A 295 -11.22 -13.85 13.20
N PRO A 296 -11.46 -14.96 12.48
CA PRO A 296 -11.74 -16.23 13.14
C PRO A 296 -10.50 -16.76 13.88
N LYS A 297 -10.68 -17.60 14.90
CA LYS A 297 -9.57 -18.22 15.66
C LYS A 297 -8.64 -19.06 14.80
N MET A 298 -9.12 -19.56 13.66
CA MET A 298 -8.28 -20.25 12.66
C MET A 298 -7.31 -19.30 11.92
N GLY A 299 -7.48 -17.99 12.11
CA GLY A 299 -6.63 -16.94 11.54
C GLY A 299 -7.10 -16.43 10.18
N ALA A 300 -6.75 -15.19 9.89
CA ALA A 300 -6.82 -14.59 8.57
C ALA A 300 -5.61 -13.69 8.36
N ALA A 301 -5.05 -13.72 7.17
CA ALA A 301 -3.88 -12.90 6.85
C ALA A 301 -4.26 -11.43 6.66
N GLY A 302 -3.40 -10.55 7.11
CA GLY A 302 -3.55 -9.11 6.97
C GLY A 302 -2.23 -8.45 6.64
N GLY A 303 -2.28 -7.17 6.47
CA GLY A 303 -1.10 -6.38 6.15
C GLY A 303 -1.50 -4.96 5.85
N GLY A 304 -0.67 -4.28 5.12
CA GLY A 304 -0.97 -2.93 4.65
C GLY A 304 0.05 -2.53 3.61
N ASP A 305 -0.30 -1.54 2.84
CA ASP A 305 0.65 -0.98 1.91
C ASP A 305 1.57 0.01 2.61
N THR A 306 2.68 0.29 1.97
CA THR A 306 3.72 1.20 2.44
C THR A 306 3.97 2.30 1.41
N LEU A 307 4.72 3.31 1.80
CA LEU A 307 5.24 4.36 0.93
C LEU A 307 6.73 4.12 0.71
N GLY A 308 7.16 4.09 -0.53
CA GLY A 308 8.57 4.00 -0.93
C GLY A 308 9.05 5.32 -1.54
N LEU A 309 10.18 5.85 -1.06
CA LEU A 309 10.91 6.94 -1.66
C LEU A 309 11.86 6.33 -2.69
N LEU A 310 11.79 6.75 -3.98
CA LEU A 310 12.62 6.17 -5.02
C LEU A 310 14.10 6.57 -4.83
N LYS A 311 15.03 5.64 -5.07
CA LYS A 311 16.47 5.87 -4.90
C LYS A 311 16.99 6.98 -5.80
N ASN A 312 16.43 7.08 -7.01
CA ASN A 312 16.75 8.09 -8.01
C ASN A 312 15.71 9.23 -8.07
N ALA A 313 14.97 9.46 -6.98
CA ALA A 313 14.04 10.57 -6.89
C ALA A 313 14.77 11.90 -7.06
N PRO A 314 14.31 12.80 -7.93
CA PRO A 314 14.90 14.13 -8.07
C PRO A 314 14.64 15.07 -6.88
N ASN A 315 13.56 14.83 -6.12
CA ASN A 315 13.12 15.69 -5.03
C ASN A 315 13.04 14.88 -3.72
N LYS A 316 14.19 14.38 -3.23
CA LYS A 316 14.24 13.46 -2.09
C LYS A 316 13.79 14.09 -0.76
N ALA A 317 14.12 15.36 -0.53
CA ALA A 317 13.71 16.05 0.70
C ALA A 317 12.20 16.31 0.71
N ALA A 318 11.63 16.78 -0.41
CA ALA A 318 10.19 16.95 -0.57
C ALA A 318 9.43 15.60 -0.46
N ALA A 319 10.02 14.52 -0.97
CA ALA A 319 9.51 13.16 -0.83
C ALA A 319 9.44 12.71 0.63
N ALA A 320 10.51 12.91 1.39
CA ALA A 320 10.56 12.59 2.83
C ALA A 320 9.53 13.41 3.61
N LEU A 321 9.42 14.71 3.33
CA LEU A 321 8.46 15.61 3.96
C LEU A 321 7.00 15.22 3.62
N PHE A 322 6.73 14.82 2.37
CA PHE A 322 5.41 14.35 1.95
C PHE A 322 5.04 13.03 2.61
N ILE A 323 5.97 12.08 2.68
CA ILE A 323 5.77 10.82 3.43
C ILE A 323 5.42 11.13 4.89
N TYR A 324 6.18 12.01 5.55
CA TYR A 324 5.90 12.42 6.93
C TYR A 324 4.50 13.04 7.09
N HIS A 325 4.09 13.89 6.15
CA HIS A 325 2.74 14.46 6.15
C HIS A 325 1.67 13.36 6.05
N ILE A 326 1.79 12.43 5.11
CA ILE A 326 0.83 11.31 4.90
C ILE A 326 0.71 10.42 6.14
N ILE A 327 1.80 10.20 6.89
CA ILE A 327 1.77 9.39 8.11
C ILE A 327 1.48 10.20 9.38
N SER A 328 1.27 11.51 9.28
CA SER A 328 0.90 12.36 10.41
C SER A 328 -0.40 11.86 11.06
N LYS A 329 -0.59 12.15 12.34
CA LYS A 329 -1.79 11.74 13.05
C LYS A 329 -3.07 12.25 12.38
N GLU A 330 -3.04 13.51 11.93
CA GLU A 330 -4.15 14.15 11.25
C GLU A 330 -4.52 13.42 9.94
N GLN A 331 -3.53 13.18 9.07
CA GLN A 331 -3.76 12.53 7.79
C GLN A 331 -4.16 11.05 7.94
N GLN A 332 -3.65 10.36 8.95
CA GLN A 332 -4.03 8.98 9.23
C GLN A 332 -5.48 8.88 9.75
N LEU A 333 -5.94 9.82 10.57
CA LEU A 333 -7.34 9.91 11.00
C LEU A 333 -8.25 10.24 9.82
N LYS A 334 -7.87 11.23 9.02
CA LYS A 334 -8.63 11.64 7.82
C LYS A 334 -8.75 10.51 6.80
N LYS A 335 -7.67 9.76 6.58
CA LYS A 335 -7.70 8.56 5.73
C LYS A 335 -8.73 7.54 6.23
N PHE A 336 -8.73 7.24 7.52
CA PHE A 336 -9.73 6.35 8.10
C PHE A 336 -11.15 6.89 7.93
N GLU A 337 -11.34 8.18 8.17
CA GLU A 337 -12.64 8.83 7.99
C GLU A 337 -13.14 8.76 6.53
N MET A 338 -12.27 9.04 5.56
CA MET A 338 -12.65 9.10 4.15
C MET A 338 -12.83 7.70 3.52
N VAL A 339 -11.91 6.79 3.77
CA VAL A 339 -11.82 5.50 3.03
C VAL A 339 -11.79 4.25 3.92
N GLY A 340 -11.90 4.39 5.23
CA GLY A 340 -11.93 3.25 6.15
C GLY A 340 -10.60 2.54 6.35
N ALA A 341 -9.52 3.00 5.73
CA ALA A 341 -8.21 2.35 5.82
C ALA A 341 -7.58 2.56 7.20
N TYR A 342 -7.31 1.47 7.91
CA TYR A 342 -6.86 1.49 9.29
C TYR A 342 -5.47 2.16 9.41
N PRO A 343 -5.26 3.08 10.39
CA PRO A 343 -4.01 3.81 10.53
C PRO A 343 -2.79 2.90 10.73
N ALA A 344 -1.66 3.26 10.12
CA ALA A 344 -0.39 2.62 10.42
C ALA A 344 0.17 3.05 11.78
N ARG A 345 -0.28 4.19 12.32
CA ARG A 345 0.12 4.68 13.65
C ARG A 345 -0.49 3.84 14.76
N THR A 346 0.30 3.57 15.80
CA THR A 346 -0.08 2.80 17.00
C THR A 346 -0.53 3.68 18.15
N ASP A 347 -0.33 5.00 18.04
CA ASP A 347 -0.72 6.02 19.04
C ASP A 347 -2.07 6.69 18.72
N ILE A 348 -2.85 6.10 17.80
CA ILE A 348 -4.19 6.54 17.44
C ILE A 348 -5.20 5.48 17.92
N ALA A 349 -6.14 5.88 18.77
CA ALA A 349 -7.31 5.07 19.08
C ALA A 349 -8.41 5.35 18.06
N ILE A 350 -8.96 4.30 17.45
CA ILE A 350 -10.09 4.37 16.51
C ILE A 350 -11.27 3.62 17.10
N GLU A 351 -12.40 4.31 17.20
CA GLU A 351 -13.69 3.72 17.61
C GLU A 351 -14.54 3.34 16.38
N GLY A 352 -15.47 2.41 16.57
CA GLY A 352 -16.41 2.03 15.51
C GLY A 352 -15.80 1.26 14.35
N THR A 353 -14.64 0.62 14.54
CA THR A 353 -14.02 -0.25 13.53
C THR A 353 -14.77 -1.57 13.41
N LEU A 354 -14.74 -2.17 12.20
CA LEU A 354 -15.29 -3.50 11.96
C LEU A 354 -14.53 -4.60 12.71
N LEU A 355 -13.22 -4.42 12.87
CA LEU A 355 -12.31 -5.32 13.58
C LEU A 355 -11.65 -4.59 14.73
N THR A 356 -11.67 -5.19 15.93
CA THR A 356 -11.04 -4.61 17.11
C THR A 356 -9.52 -4.83 17.13
N GLU A 357 -8.79 -4.06 17.93
CA GLU A 357 -7.35 -4.34 18.17
C GLU A 357 -7.14 -5.72 18.81
N ALA A 358 -8.08 -6.17 19.65
CA ALA A 358 -8.03 -7.50 20.26
C ALA A 358 -8.16 -8.60 19.20
N ASP A 359 -9.06 -8.44 18.22
CA ASP A 359 -9.18 -9.40 17.10
C ASP A 359 -7.88 -9.48 16.32
N ARG A 360 -7.28 -8.32 16.00
CA ARG A 360 -6.02 -8.23 15.28
C ARG A 360 -4.86 -8.86 16.06
N ALA A 361 -4.74 -8.56 17.35
CA ALA A 361 -3.67 -9.07 18.19
C ALA A 361 -3.73 -10.59 18.40
N ASN A 362 -4.95 -11.14 18.51
CA ASN A 362 -5.15 -12.55 18.88
C ASN A 362 -5.25 -13.49 17.70
N ASN A 363 -5.81 -13.04 16.57
CA ASN A 363 -6.23 -13.92 15.48
C ASN A 363 -5.63 -13.57 14.12
N ALA A 364 -4.99 -12.41 13.94
CA ALA A 364 -4.31 -12.10 12.68
C ALA A 364 -3.07 -13.00 12.52
N ILE A 365 -2.90 -13.52 11.31
CA ILE A 365 -1.72 -14.35 10.95
C ILE A 365 -0.89 -13.65 9.88
N ALA A 366 0.41 -13.93 9.89
CA ALA A 366 1.31 -13.41 8.86
C ALA A 366 1.07 -14.12 7.52
N TRP A 367 1.33 -13.41 6.42
CA TRP A 367 1.40 -14.02 5.10
C TRP A 367 2.53 -15.04 5.01
N PHE A 368 2.40 -15.98 4.08
CA PHE A 368 3.56 -16.75 3.62
C PHE A 368 4.69 -15.82 3.21
N PRO A 369 5.96 -16.26 3.31
CA PRO A 369 7.05 -15.64 2.58
C PRO A 369 6.67 -15.46 1.10
N ALA A 370 7.09 -14.34 0.49
CA ALA A 370 6.64 -13.93 -0.85
C ALA A 370 6.69 -15.02 -1.94
N PRO A 371 7.71 -15.89 -2.03
CA PRO A 371 7.74 -16.96 -3.02
C PRO A 371 6.56 -17.93 -2.90
N TYR A 372 6.19 -18.29 -1.68
CA TYR A 372 5.05 -19.19 -1.43
C TYR A 372 3.71 -18.52 -1.73
N LYS A 373 3.56 -17.21 -1.49
CA LYS A 373 2.33 -16.48 -1.82
C LYS A 373 2.07 -16.49 -3.33
N SER A 374 3.08 -16.19 -4.12
CA SER A 374 2.98 -16.25 -5.59
C SER A 374 2.73 -17.67 -6.10
N HIS A 375 3.42 -18.65 -5.52
CA HIS A 375 3.22 -20.07 -5.85
C HIS A 375 1.81 -20.53 -5.52
N MET A 376 1.26 -20.17 -4.36
CA MET A 376 -0.11 -20.46 -3.95
C MET A 376 -1.14 -19.98 -4.99
N ILE A 377 -0.99 -18.76 -5.46
CA ILE A 377 -1.90 -18.18 -6.47
C ILE A 377 -1.82 -18.99 -7.77
N SER A 378 -0.62 -19.27 -8.25
CA SER A 378 -0.40 -20.04 -9.49
C SER A 378 -0.95 -21.46 -9.40
N GLU A 379 -0.69 -22.15 -8.30
CA GLU A 379 -1.17 -23.53 -8.11
C GLU A 379 -2.69 -23.59 -7.92
N PHE A 380 -3.30 -22.59 -7.25
CA PHE A 380 -4.75 -22.51 -7.16
C PHE A 380 -5.38 -22.36 -8.55
N VAL A 381 -4.89 -21.41 -9.36
CA VAL A 381 -5.40 -21.22 -10.73
C VAL A 381 -5.30 -22.52 -11.53
N LYS A 382 -4.16 -23.18 -11.49
CA LYS A 382 -3.89 -24.42 -12.24
C LYS A 382 -4.76 -25.60 -11.77
N ASN A 383 -4.88 -25.82 -10.46
CA ASN A 383 -5.47 -27.05 -9.91
C ASN A 383 -6.96 -26.90 -9.54
N VAL A 384 -7.49 -25.66 -9.52
CA VAL A 384 -8.89 -25.39 -9.17
C VAL A 384 -9.65 -24.72 -10.31
N LEU A 385 -9.09 -23.65 -10.90
CA LEU A 385 -9.84 -22.86 -11.90
C LEU A 385 -9.68 -23.37 -13.34
N MET A 386 -8.58 -24.03 -13.67
CA MET A 386 -8.24 -24.49 -15.02
C MET A 386 -8.34 -26.02 -15.19
N LYS A 387 -8.94 -26.71 -14.24
CA LYS A 387 -9.13 -28.17 -14.27
C LYS A 387 -10.17 -28.62 -15.31
#